data_08cf6999364f2904c27e57b2bb4ad2ae
#
_entry.id   08cf6999364f2904c27e57b2bb4ad2ae
#
_cell.length_a   1.000
_cell.length_b   1.000
_cell.length_c   1.000
_cell.angle_alpha   90.00
_cell.angle_beta   90.00
_cell.angle_gamma   90.00
#
_symmetry.space_group_name_H-M   'P 1'
#
loop_
_entity.id
_entity.type
_entity.pdbx_description
1 polymer ?
#
loop_
_entity_poly.entity_id
_entity_poly.type
_entity_poly.pdbx_seq_one_letter_code
_entity_poly.pdbx_strand_id
1 'polypeptide(L)'
;MNSENVGLFSKLDIRVGKIVKAEVFEEAIKPAYILTIDFGVEIGLKKTSAQITNYDLNSLTDKKCIAVINLGEKQIGPIMSQCLVLGSISNNGDVLLLAPEDGSELGDKVS
;
A
#
# COMPACT_ATOMS: atom_id res chain seq x y z
N MET A 1 -25.62 11.30 -1.11
CA MET A 1 -24.78 10.11 -0.95
C MET A 1 -25.54 9.03 -0.20
N ASN A 2 -25.22 7.77 -0.49
CA ASN A 2 -25.81 6.65 0.21
C ASN A 2 -25.18 6.54 1.60
N SER A 3 -25.99 6.67 2.67
CA SER A 3 -25.49 6.72 4.04
C SER A 3 -24.87 5.38 4.48
N GLU A 4 -25.37 4.25 3.98
CA GLU A 4 -24.79 2.95 4.27
C GLU A 4 -23.39 2.82 3.69
N ASN A 5 -23.18 3.24 2.46
CA ASN A 5 -21.88 3.17 1.81
C ASN A 5 -20.88 4.15 2.44
N VAL A 6 -21.35 5.33 2.84
CA VAL A 6 -20.50 6.28 3.57
C VAL A 6 -20.05 5.66 4.90
N GLY A 7 -20.96 4.98 5.59
CA GLY A 7 -20.63 4.28 6.83
C GLY A 7 -19.60 3.16 6.64
N LEU A 8 -19.73 2.39 5.56
CA LEU A 8 -18.75 1.34 5.23
C LEU A 8 -17.38 1.94 4.92
N PHE A 9 -17.34 3.00 4.12
CA PHE A 9 -16.08 3.66 3.79
C PHE A 9 -15.40 4.22 5.04
N SER A 10 -16.18 4.80 5.96
CA SER A 10 -15.62 5.40 7.19
C SER A 10 -14.99 4.38 8.14
N LYS A 11 -15.28 3.08 7.95
CA LYS A 11 -14.64 2.02 8.73
C LYS A 11 -13.22 1.71 8.28
N LEU A 12 -12.85 2.10 7.06
CA LEU A 12 -11.51 1.88 6.55
C LEU A 12 -10.55 2.92 7.12
N ASP A 13 -9.40 2.47 7.55
CA ASP A 13 -8.33 3.36 7.99
C ASP A 13 -7.30 3.46 6.87
N ILE A 14 -7.34 4.58 6.15
CA ILE A 14 -6.50 4.81 4.98
C ILE A 14 -5.49 5.89 5.34
N ARG A 15 -4.22 5.60 5.10
CA ARG A 15 -3.12 6.48 5.54
C ARG A 15 -2.12 6.73 4.43
N VAL A 16 -1.46 7.87 4.53
CA VAL A 16 -0.29 8.21 3.72
C VAL A 16 0.91 7.46 4.29
N GLY A 17 1.64 6.77 3.43
CA GLY A 17 2.89 6.11 3.79
C GLY A 17 3.99 6.42 2.79
N LYS A 18 5.19 5.96 3.11
CA LYS A 18 6.35 6.08 2.23
C LYS A 18 7.02 4.72 2.11
N ILE A 19 7.26 4.29 0.90
CA ILE A 19 7.97 3.04 0.65
C ILE A 19 9.43 3.26 1.01
N VAL A 20 9.91 2.56 2.04
CA VAL A 20 11.30 2.68 2.47
C VAL A 20 12.16 1.53 1.98
N LYS A 21 11.55 0.41 1.57
CA LYS A 21 12.25 -0.73 1.03
C LYS A 21 11.34 -1.49 0.08
N ALA A 22 11.89 -1.95 -1.03
CA ALA A 22 11.18 -2.80 -1.99
C ALA A 22 12.09 -3.97 -2.37
N GLU A 23 11.54 -5.19 -2.38
CA GLU A 23 12.28 -6.42 -2.66
C GLU A 23 11.47 -7.30 -3.59
N VAL A 24 12.15 -8.10 -4.40
CA VAL A 24 11.48 -9.14 -5.19
C VAL A 24 10.92 -10.19 -4.23
N PHE A 25 9.66 -10.55 -4.41
CA PHE A 25 9.02 -11.61 -3.63
C PHE A 25 9.14 -12.92 -4.40
N GLU A 26 10.25 -13.62 -4.24
CA GLU A 26 10.57 -14.81 -5.03
C GLU A 26 9.59 -15.97 -4.78
N GLU A 27 9.08 -16.11 -3.56
CA GLU A 27 8.17 -17.19 -3.17
C GLU A 27 6.72 -16.97 -3.61
N ALA A 28 6.40 -15.80 -4.16
CA ALA A 28 5.03 -15.50 -4.58
C ALA A 28 4.65 -16.34 -5.80
N ILE A 29 3.39 -16.81 -5.82
CA ILE A 29 2.87 -17.57 -6.97
C ILE A 29 2.76 -16.67 -8.20
N LYS A 30 2.26 -15.43 -8.01
CA LYS A 30 2.23 -14.40 -9.06
C LYS A 30 3.34 -13.40 -8.79
N PRO A 31 3.97 -12.85 -9.85
CA PRO A 31 5.03 -11.86 -9.65
C PRO A 31 4.58 -10.72 -8.74
N ALA A 32 5.37 -10.44 -7.72
CA ALA A 32 5.06 -9.43 -6.73
C ALA A 32 6.34 -8.88 -6.10
N TYR A 33 6.20 -7.72 -5.45
CA TYR A 33 7.26 -7.15 -4.62
C TYR A 33 6.80 -7.15 -3.16
N ILE A 34 7.76 -7.28 -2.26
CA ILE A 34 7.55 -7.03 -0.84
C ILE A 34 7.91 -5.57 -0.59
N LEU A 35 6.95 -4.81 -0.08
CA LEU A 35 7.16 -3.40 0.27
C LEU A 35 7.20 -3.26 1.78
N THR A 36 8.16 -2.50 2.29
CA THR A 36 8.17 -2.01 3.66
C THR A 36 7.81 -0.54 3.61
N ILE A 37 6.76 -0.16 4.33
CA ILE A 37 6.17 1.18 4.25
C ILE A 37 6.18 1.82 5.62
N ASP A 38 6.64 3.06 5.68
CA ASP A 38 6.66 3.88 6.89
C ASP A 38 5.42 4.76 6.92
N PHE A 39 4.61 4.60 7.96
CA PHE A 39 3.38 5.38 8.17
C PHE A 39 3.55 6.41 9.29
N GLY A 40 4.79 6.76 9.64
CA GLY A 40 5.06 7.72 10.69
C GLY A 40 5.25 7.06 12.06
N VAL A 41 5.65 7.87 13.02
CA VAL A 41 6.09 7.35 14.33
C VAL A 41 4.98 6.66 15.12
N GLU A 42 3.73 7.08 14.95
CA GLU A 42 2.60 6.49 15.70
C GLU A 42 2.21 5.13 15.18
N ILE A 43 2.17 4.97 13.85
CA ILE A 43 1.73 3.73 13.21
C ILE A 43 2.92 2.80 12.96
N GLY A 44 4.06 3.36 12.55
CA GLY A 44 5.28 2.62 12.32
C GLY A 44 5.36 1.98 10.95
N LEU A 45 6.22 0.98 10.84
CA LEU A 45 6.48 0.25 9.60
C LEU A 45 5.49 -0.90 9.44
N LYS A 46 5.05 -1.11 8.21
CA LYS A 46 4.23 -2.28 7.83
C LYS A 46 4.75 -2.86 6.54
N LYS A 47 4.62 -4.19 6.42
CA LYS A 47 4.98 -4.89 5.19
C LYS A 47 3.73 -5.29 4.42
N THR A 48 3.88 -5.37 3.11
CA THR A 48 2.82 -5.86 2.24
C THR A 48 3.41 -6.52 1.00
N SER A 49 2.68 -7.46 0.43
CA SER A 49 2.96 -7.98 -0.90
C SER A 49 2.12 -7.20 -1.91
N ALA A 50 2.73 -6.73 -2.99
CA ALA A 50 2.04 -5.95 -3.99
C ALA A 50 2.40 -6.44 -5.40
N GLN A 51 1.37 -6.69 -6.21
CA GLN A 51 1.54 -7.14 -7.60
C GLN A 51 1.75 -5.93 -8.50
N ILE A 52 2.89 -5.27 -8.35
CA ILE A 52 3.24 -4.04 -9.06
C ILE A 52 4.57 -4.19 -9.80
N THR A 53 4.84 -5.38 -10.35
CA THR A 53 6.12 -5.65 -11.02
C THR A 53 6.26 -4.93 -12.36
N ASN A 54 5.23 -4.18 -12.77
CA ASN A 54 5.36 -3.22 -13.87
C ASN A 54 6.26 -2.03 -13.50
N TYR A 55 6.53 -1.80 -12.21
CA TYR A 55 7.51 -0.81 -11.78
C TYR A 55 8.91 -1.41 -11.80
N ASP A 56 9.88 -0.59 -12.15
CA ASP A 56 11.28 -0.90 -11.87
C ASP A 56 11.45 -0.90 -10.34
N LEU A 57 12.01 -1.97 -9.79
CA LEU A 57 12.17 -2.14 -8.35
C LEU A 57 12.84 -0.93 -7.71
N ASN A 58 13.90 -0.43 -8.34
CA ASN A 58 14.68 0.68 -7.78
C ASN A 58 13.94 2.02 -7.81
N SER A 59 12.87 2.13 -8.59
CA SER A 59 12.08 3.37 -8.66
C SER A 59 11.10 3.52 -7.49
N LEU A 60 10.89 2.47 -6.71
CA LEU A 60 9.84 2.46 -5.68
C LEU A 60 10.26 3.08 -4.35
N THR A 61 11.53 2.98 -4.00
CA THR A 61 12.05 3.52 -2.73
C THR A 61 11.87 5.04 -2.70
N ASP A 62 11.40 5.53 -1.56
CA ASP A 62 11.08 6.94 -1.29
C ASP A 62 9.79 7.46 -1.93
N LYS A 63 9.05 6.64 -2.66
CA LYS A 63 7.72 7.05 -3.14
C LYS A 63 6.74 7.09 -1.99
N LYS A 64 5.95 8.16 -1.92
CA LYS A 64 4.78 8.19 -1.08
C LYS A 64 3.66 7.38 -1.72
N CYS A 65 2.85 6.76 -0.90
CA CYS A 65 1.73 5.93 -1.33
C CYS A 65 0.55 6.12 -0.39
N ILE A 66 -0.56 5.51 -0.76
CA ILE A 66 -1.78 5.52 0.04
C ILE A 66 -2.16 4.07 0.27
N ALA A 67 -2.41 3.70 1.52
CA ALA A 67 -2.70 2.32 1.87
C ALA A 67 -3.78 2.22 2.94
N VAL A 68 -4.55 1.13 2.86
CA VAL A 68 -5.53 0.76 3.90
C VAL A 68 -4.78 -0.09 4.93
N ILE A 69 -4.85 0.31 6.19
CA ILE A 69 -4.04 -0.32 7.25
C ILE A 69 -4.84 -1.16 8.23
N ASN A 70 -6.15 -1.29 8.05
CA ASN A 70 -7.00 -2.01 9.01
C ASN A 70 -7.86 -3.10 8.38
N LEU A 71 -7.37 -3.77 7.36
CA LEU A 71 -8.06 -4.90 6.74
C LEU A 71 -7.74 -6.25 7.40
N GLY A 72 -6.90 -6.24 8.43
CA GLY A 72 -6.38 -7.43 9.05
C GLY A 72 -5.07 -7.88 8.40
N GLU A 73 -4.37 -8.79 9.06
CA GLU A 73 -3.11 -9.32 8.56
C GLU A 73 -3.35 -10.62 7.82
N LYS A 74 -2.62 -10.84 6.73
CA LYS A 74 -2.73 -12.05 5.94
C LYS A 74 -1.35 -12.64 5.68
N GLN A 75 -1.18 -13.91 6.05
CA GLN A 75 0.05 -14.64 5.76
C GLN A 75 0.12 -14.95 4.26
N ILE A 76 1.17 -14.52 3.62
CA ILE A 76 1.43 -14.79 2.19
C ILE A 76 2.84 -15.36 2.12
N GLY A 77 2.95 -16.71 1.96
CA GLY A 77 4.25 -17.37 2.04
C GLY A 77 4.96 -17.02 3.34
N PRO A 78 6.22 -16.57 3.28
CA PRO A 78 7.00 -16.26 4.49
C PRO A 78 6.71 -14.88 5.09
N ILE A 79 5.85 -14.04 4.51
CA ILE A 79 5.59 -12.70 5.03
C ILE A 79 4.16 -12.54 5.52
N MET A 80 4.00 -11.64 6.48
CA MET A 80 2.69 -11.19 6.92
C MET A 80 2.36 -9.89 6.19
N SER A 81 1.31 -9.92 5.34
CA SER A 81 0.84 -8.72 4.66
C SER A 81 -0.05 -7.94 5.60
N GLN A 82 0.33 -6.70 5.91
CA GLN A 82 -0.25 -5.90 6.99
C GLN A 82 -1.02 -4.68 6.49
N CYS A 83 -0.99 -4.41 5.22
CA CYS A 83 -1.72 -3.28 4.62
C CYS A 83 -1.97 -3.55 3.15
N LEU A 84 -2.85 -2.74 2.56
CA LEU A 84 -3.17 -2.81 1.13
C LEU A 84 -2.82 -1.48 0.48
N VAL A 85 -1.82 -1.48 -0.39
CA VAL A 85 -1.48 -0.29 -1.18
C VAL A 85 -2.53 -0.09 -2.26
N LEU A 86 -2.98 1.14 -2.44
CA LEU A 86 -3.99 1.47 -3.45
C LEU A 86 -3.34 1.92 -4.74
N GLY A 87 -3.96 1.53 -5.85
CA GLY A 87 -3.52 1.93 -7.17
C GLY A 87 -4.65 1.82 -8.18
N SER A 88 -4.47 2.48 -9.31
CA SER A 88 -5.37 2.32 -10.44
C SER A 88 -4.88 1.17 -11.33
N ILE A 89 -5.82 0.41 -11.87
CA ILE A 89 -5.50 -0.74 -12.72
C ILE A 89 -5.81 -0.35 -14.16
N SER A 90 -4.78 -0.34 -15.00
CA SER A 90 -4.94 0.00 -16.41
C SER A 90 -5.46 -1.20 -17.22
N ASN A 91 -5.84 -0.95 -18.48
CA ASN A 91 -6.45 -1.97 -19.33
C ASN A 91 -5.56 -3.19 -19.55
N ASN A 92 -4.25 -3.01 -19.52
CA ASN A 92 -3.28 -4.12 -19.68
C ASN A 92 -2.95 -4.82 -18.36
N GLY A 93 -3.57 -4.42 -17.26
CA GLY A 93 -3.33 -5.01 -15.95
C GLY A 93 -2.23 -4.36 -15.13
N ASP A 94 -1.52 -3.38 -15.68
CA ASP A 94 -0.53 -2.64 -14.91
C ASP A 94 -1.20 -1.83 -13.79
N VAL A 95 -0.54 -1.74 -12.66
CA VAL A 95 -1.03 -0.97 -11.51
C VAL A 95 -0.20 0.29 -11.38
N LEU A 96 -0.88 1.43 -11.32
CA LEU A 96 -0.25 2.72 -11.05
C LEU A 96 -0.62 3.16 -9.65
N LEU A 97 0.36 3.33 -8.79
CA LEU A 97 0.14 3.64 -7.38
C LEU A 97 -0.51 5.02 -7.22
N LEU A 98 -1.48 5.10 -6.31
CA LEU A 98 -1.99 6.40 -5.89
C LEU A 98 -0.95 7.08 -5.01
N ALA A 99 -0.80 8.38 -5.19
CA ALA A 99 0.14 9.17 -4.41
C ALA A 99 -0.54 10.45 -3.92
N PRO A 100 -0.23 10.90 -2.70
CA PRO A 100 -0.75 12.17 -2.22
C PRO A 100 0.04 13.32 -2.83
N GLU A 101 -0.48 14.54 -2.71
CA GLU A 101 0.24 15.74 -3.05
C GLU A 101 1.50 15.89 -2.20
N ASP A 102 2.50 16.57 -2.75
CA ASP A 102 3.68 16.96 -1.98
C ASP A 102 3.25 17.80 -0.78
N GLY A 103 3.88 17.58 0.33
CA GLY A 103 3.52 18.24 1.58
C GLY A 103 2.65 17.39 2.50
N SER A 104 2.08 16.29 1.99
CA SER A 104 1.42 15.31 2.86
C SER A 104 2.44 14.66 3.78
N GLU A 105 2.04 14.44 5.02
CA GLU A 105 2.92 13.83 6.03
C GLU A 105 2.59 12.36 6.21
N LEU A 106 3.61 11.58 6.59
CA LEU A 106 3.41 10.15 6.85
C LEU A 106 2.46 9.96 8.02
N GLY A 107 1.47 9.11 7.82
CA GLY A 107 0.43 8.86 8.80
C GLY A 107 -0.80 9.75 8.64
N ASP A 108 -0.79 10.71 7.71
CA ASP A 108 -1.98 11.52 7.44
C ASP A 108 -3.14 10.61 7.05
N LYS A 109 -4.31 10.89 7.62
CA LYS A 109 -5.51 10.13 7.33
C LYS A 109 -6.11 10.57 6.00
N VAL A 110 -6.50 9.60 5.19
CA VAL A 110 -7.19 9.82 3.92
C VAL A 110 -8.68 9.58 4.14
N SER A 111 -9.48 10.52 3.71
CA SER A 111 -10.93 10.43 3.92
C SER A 111 -11.69 10.78 2.64
#